data_9664f4b82cee3131519932dbc453e5d9
#
_entry.id   9664f4b82cee3131519932dbc453e5d9
#
_cell.length_a   1.000
_cell.length_b   1.000
_cell.length_c   1.000
_cell.angle_alpha   90.00
_cell.angle_beta   90.00
_cell.angle_gamma   90.00
#
_symmetry.space_group_name_H-M   'P 1'
#
loop_
_entity.id
_entity.type
_entity.pdbx_description
1 polymer ?
#
loop_
_entity_poly.entity_id
_entity_poly.type
_entity_poly.pdbx_seq_one_letter_code
_entity_poly.pdbx_strand_id
1 'polypeptide(L)'
;MPRFHPLEITDIRRETDAAVVLSLTPQSGDFSFEAGQYLTFRKDFDGVELRRCYSVCAAPEEGLQVGIKAVEGGAFSSFANRELKVGDMLDAMPPMGAFGAKRGGRNLGFAGGSGITPLISIIKDTLQADEKATFTLVYANRSVASTMFRDELQDLKDRFLNRFHVIHILEDNAQDIDLFAGRLDAEKLQGLFKGWVDIDAVDQAYICGPAPMMEAVKAGLLKHLAPSQISIEQFLSDQPGRAAQLTAPLASAAPRGALQATVLLDGTSHEVALDGETSVLQAALNAKLDVPYACRAGVCSTCKARLVEGQVEMRANQALEDYEVEQGYILTCQSHAKTAKIVVDYDG
;
A
#
# COMPACT_ATOMS: atom_id res chain seq x y z
N MET A 1 -17.19 11.49 -2.03
CA MET A 1 -15.77 11.21 -2.38
C MET A 1 -14.82 11.45 -1.23
N PRO A 2 -13.73 10.68 -1.08
CA PRO A 2 -12.73 10.96 -0.09
C PRO A 2 -12.01 12.28 -0.45
N ARG A 3 -12.19 13.30 0.40
CA ARG A 3 -11.51 14.61 0.30
C ARG A 3 -10.24 14.59 1.13
N PHE A 4 -9.32 15.50 0.82
CA PHE A 4 -8.16 15.73 1.66
C PHE A 4 -8.56 16.55 2.90
N HIS A 5 -8.12 16.09 4.05
CA HIS A 5 -8.33 16.73 5.35
C HIS A 5 -6.98 17.00 6.01
N PRO A 6 -6.84 18.12 6.74
CA PRO A 6 -5.62 18.41 7.46
C PRO A 6 -5.47 17.50 8.69
N LEU A 7 -4.30 16.88 8.81
CA LEU A 7 -3.86 16.11 9.98
C LEU A 7 -2.69 16.81 10.63
N GLU A 8 -2.76 17.03 11.94
CA GLU A 8 -1.66 17.55 12.73
C GLU A 8 -0.69 16.44 13.12
N ILE A 9 0.60 16.69 12.96
CA ILE A 9 1.65 15.80 13.47
C ILE A 9 1.80 16.04 14.96
N THR A 10 1.41 15.08 15.76
CA THR A 10 1.48 15.17 17.24
C THR A 10 2.74 14.55 17.83
N ASP A 11 3.38 13.64 17.10
CA ASP A 11 4.68 13.07 17.49
C ASP A 11 5.45 12.60 16.25
N ILE A 12 6.78 12.60 16.34
CA ILE A 12 7.72 12.06 15.34
C ILE A 12 8.74 11.16 16.04
N ARG A 13 8.59 9.86 15.90
CA ARG A 13 9.53 8.89 16.45
C ARG A 13 10.53 8.42 15.39
N ARG A 14 11.82 8.52 15.69
CA ARG A 14 12.88 8.00 14.81
C ARG A 14 12.97 6.48 14.98
N GLU A 15 12.69 5.75 13.90
CA GLU A 15 12.76 4.28 13.89
C GLU A 15 14.14 3.75 13.53
N THR A 16 14.71 4.32 12.48
CA THR A 16 16.07 4.01 12.01
C THR A 16 16.68 5.31 11.46
N ASP A 17 17.94 5.29 11.06
CA ASP A 17 18.57 6.46 10.41
C ASP A 17 17.82 6.92 9.16
N ALA A 18 17.04 6.02 8.55
CA ALA A 18 16.32 6.28 7.31
C ALA A 18 14.78 6.14 7.43
N ALA A 19 14.23 6.08 8.65
CA ALA A 19 12.79 5.91 8.81
C ALA A 19 12.26 6.65 10.05
N VAL A 20 11.04 7.20 9.91
CA VAL A 20 10.28 7.84 10.99
C VAL A 20 8.89 7.23 11.08
N VAL A 21 8.31 7.28 12.27
CA VAL A 21 6.88 7.08 12.50
C VAL A 21 6.29 8.44 12.89
N LEU A 22 5.21 8.82 12.20
CA LEU A 22 4.44 10.01 12.48
C LEU A 22 3.15 9.60 13.20
N SER A 23 2.88 10.20 14.36
CA SER A 23 1.56 10.15 15.01
C SER A 23 0.75 11.34 14.53
N LEU A 24 -0.51 11.09 14.15
CA LEU A 24 -1.33 12.05 13.43
C LEU A 24 -2.69 12.22 14.12
N THR A 25 -3.16 13.48 14.20
CA THR A 25 -4.49 13.80 14.73
C THR A 25 -5.30 14.53 13.65
N PRO A 26 -6.43 13.95 13.17
CA PRO A 26 -7.29 14.60 12.20
C PRO A 26 -7.93 15.87 12.79
N GLN A 27 -7.91 16.97 12.03
CA GLN A 27 -8.61 18.20 12.40
C GLN A 27 -10.06 18.20 11.90
N SER A 28 -10.37 17.33 10.94
CA SER A 28 -11.71 17.13 10.37
C SER A 28 -11.77 15.78 9.66
N GLY A 29 -13.00 15.32 9.35
CA GLY A 29 -13.22 14.05 8.64
C GLY A 29 -13.21 12.85 9.58
N ASP A 30 -13.60 11.70 9.05
CA ASP A 30 -13.52 10.41 9.74
C ASP A 30 -12.24 9.69 9.30
N PHE A 31 -11.38 9.37 10.26
CA PHE A 31 -10.12 8.65 10.08
C PHE A 31 -10.09 7.35 10.89
N SER A 32 -11.26 6.81 11.24
CA SER A 32 -11.33 5.43 11.71
C SER A 32 -10.80 4.49 10.63
N PHE A 33 -10.03 3.50 11.03
CA PHE A 33 -9.35 2.60 10.09
C PHE A 33 -9.41 1.14 10.56
N GLU A 34 -9.22 0.26 9.60
CA GLU A 34 -8.96 -1.15 9.84
C GLU A 34 -7.47 -1.44 9.65
N ALA A 35 -6.96 -2.42 10.41
CA ALA A 35 -5.56 -2.81 10.31
C ALA A 35 -5.19 -3.23 8.88
N GLY A 36 -4.07 -2.73 8.38
CA GLY A 36 -3.60 -2.94 7.00
C GLY A 36 -4.02 -1.87 6.00
N GLN A 37 -4.85 -0.90 6.38
CA GLN A 37 -5.18 0.25 5.55
C GLN A 37 -4.03 1.28 5.47
N TYR A 38 -4.11 2.19 4.50
CA TYR A 38 -3.13 3.24 4.26
C TYR A 38 -3.79 4.62 4.15
N LEU A 39 -2.99 5.67 4.35
CA LEU A 39 -3.33 7.05 4.05
C LEU A 39 -2.70 7.50 2.73
N THR A 40 -3.43 8.32 1.96
CA THR A 40 -2.88 9.03 0.81
C THR A 40 -2.63 10.47 1.19
N PHE A 41 -1.36 10.84 1.33
CA PHE A 41 -0.93 12.22 1.57
C PHE A 41 -0.76 12.97 0.27
N ARG A 42 -1.00 14.29 0.30
CA ARG A 42 -0.60 15.20 -0.77
C ARG A 42 0.28 16.33 -0.23
N LYS A 43 1.20 16.79 -1.06
CA LYS A 43 2.02 17.97 -0.81
C LYS A 43 2.51 18.57 -2.12
N ASP A 44 2.47 19.89 -2.20
CA ASP A 44 3.11 20.63 -3.28
C ASP A 44 4.62 20.78 -3.02
N PHE A 45 5.42 20.46 -4.03
CA PHE A 45 6.86 20.67 -4.07
C PHE A 45 7.20 21.57 -5.25
N ASP A 46 7.30 22.89 -5.01
CA ASP A 46 7.59 23.93 -6.01
C ASP A 46 6.63 23.88 -7.22
N GLY A 47 5.33 23.87 -6.95
CA GLY A 47 4.29 23.88 -7.96
C GLY A 47 3.94 22.51 -8.55
N VAL A 48 4.50 21.41 -8.01
CA VAL A 48 4.16 20.03 -8.38
C VAL A 48 3.53 19.30 -7.21
N GLU A 49 2.23 19.05 -7.29
CA GLU A 49 1.54 18.22 -6.30
C GLU A 49 1.97 16.77 -6.41
N LEU A 50 2.49 16.22 -5.32
CA LEU A 50 2.77 14.80 -5.18
C LEU A 50 1.79 14.16 -4.21
N ARG A 51 1.25 12.99 -4.60
CA ARG A 51 0.42 12.14 -3.74
C ARG A 51 1.18 10.86 -3.43
N ARG A 52 1.21 10.43 -2.15
CA ARG A 52 1.91 9.23 -1.70
C ARG A 52 1.11 8.49 -0.65
N CYS A 53 1.08 7.16 -0.81
CA CYS A 53 0.44 6.25 0.13
C CYS A 53 1.44 5.77 1.18
N TYR A 54 1.01 5.74 2.44
CA TYR A 54 1.75 5.14 3.55
C TYR A 54 0.78 4.35 4.41
N SER A 55 1.10 3.07 4.62
CA SER A 55 0.27 2.17 5.43
C SER A 55 0.25 2.63 6.88
N VAL A 56 -0.91 2.49 7.52
CA VAL A 56 -1.05 2.67 8.96
C VAL A 56 -0.28 1.55 9.64
N CYS A 57 0.53 1.90 10.65
CA CYS A 57 1.41 0.97 11.38
C CYS A 57 1.00 0.78 12.85
N ALA A 58 -0.18 1.23 13.22
CA ALA A 58 -0.76 1.12 14.55
C ALA A 58 -1.98 0.19 14.53
N ALA A 59 -2.36 -0.36 15.68
CA ALA A 59 -3.69 -0.94 15.85
C ALA A 59 -4.74 0.17 15.97
N PRO A 60 -6.02 -0.09 15.63
CA PRO A 60 -7.06 0.95 15.64
C PRO A 60 -7.18 1.72 16.97
N GLU A 61 -6.96 1.06 18.09
CA GLU A 61 -7.03 1.66 19.45
C GLU A 61 -5.77 2.49 19.82
N GLU A 62 -4.67 2.36 19.08
CA GLU A 62 -3.41 3.10 19.35
C GLU A 62 -3.38 4.49 18.69
N GLY A 63 -4.41 4.81 17.89
CA GLY A 63 -4.46 6.04 17.12
C GLY A 63 -3.76 5.95 15.77
N LEU A 64 -3.82 7.03 15.02
CA LEU A 64 -3.38 7.05 13.62
C LEU A 64 -1.87 7.27 13.52
N GLN A 65 -1.13 6.26 13.08
CA GLN A 65 0.32 6.33 12.90
C GLN A 65 0.73 5.78 11.54
N VAL A 66 1.72 6.40 10.89
CA VAL A 66 2.29 5.94 9.62
C VAL A 66 3.81 5.87 9.70
N GLY A 67 4.37 4.76 9.18
CA GLY A 67 5.82 4.59 9.07
C GLY A 67 6.33 5.01 7.70
N ILE A 68 7.30 5.93 7.64
CA ILE A 68 7.85 6.48 6.40
C ILE A 68 9.36 6.23 6.33
N LYS A 69 9.76 5.29 5.46
CA LYS A 69 11.16 5.04 5.15
C LYS A 69 11.60 5.94 3.99
N ALA A 70 12.74 6.60 4.16
CA ALA A 70 13.36 7.41 3.11
C ALA A 70 13.78 6.51 1.93
N VAL A 71 13.39 6.93 0.73
CA VAL A 71 13.79 6.32 -0.54
C VAL A 71 14.73 7.27 -1.25
N GLU A 72 15.80 6.76 -1.83
CA GLU A 72 16.74 7.56 -2.60
C GLU A 72 16.02 8.28 -3.76
N GLY A 73 16.20 9.62 -3.86
CA GLY A 73 15.49 10.45 -4.83
C GLY A 73 14.00 10.68 -4.53
N GLY A 74 13.46 10.11 -3.46
CA GLY A 74 12.06 10.27 -3.07
C GLY A 74 11.80 11.63 -2.41
N ALA A 75 11.06 12.53 -3.06
CA ALA A 75 10.80 13.87 -2.54
C ALA A 75 10.01 13.83 -1.22
N PHE A 76 8.85 13.18 -1.20
CA PHE A 76 7.99 13.14 -0.02
C PHE A 76 8.65 12.39 1.15
N SER A 77 9.25 11.22 0.91
CA SER A 77 9.88 10.43 1.97
C SER A 77 11.11 11.13 2.57
N SER A 78 11.88 11.87 1.75
CA SER A 78 12.99 12.70 2.23
C SER A 78 12.50 13.88 3.06
N PHE A 79 11.46 14.58 2.60
CA PHE A 79 10.78 15.63 3.34
C PHE A 79 10.28 15.14 4.71
N ALA A 80 9.59 14.00 4.74
CA ALA A 80 9.07 13.43 5.98
C ALA A 80 10.16 13.08 6.99
N ASN A 81 11.32 12.62 6.51
CA ASN A 81 12.43 12.22 7.38
C ASN A 81 13.33 13.36 7.86
N ARG A 82 13.32 14.51 7.17
CA ARG A 82 14.30 15.61 7.42
C ARG A 82 13.70 16.93 7.83
N GLU A 83 12.49 17.23 7.40
CA GLU A 83 11.94 18.59 7.46
C GLU A 83 10.70 18.70 8.34
N LEU A 84 9.86 17.64 8.42
CA LEU A 84 8.65 17.63 9.22
C LEU A 84 8.95 17.80 10.71
N LYS A 85 8.06 18.51 11.40
CA LYS A 85 8.12 18.80 12.84
C LYS A 85 6.77 18.55 13.48
N VAL A 86 6.79 18.29 14.77
CA VAL A 86 5.57 18.26 15.58
C VAL A 86 4.85 19.62 15.48
N GLY A 87 3.55 19.59 15.26
CA GLY A 87 2.69 20.76 14.99
C GLY A 87 2.51 21.07 13.50
N ASP A 88 3.30 20.47 12.59
CA ASP A 88 3.07 20.63 11.15
C ASP A 88 1.77 19.95 10.72
N MET A 89 1.18 20.50 9.66
CA MET A 89 -0.05 19.97 9.05
C MET A 89 0.25 19.23 7.76
N LEU A 90 -0.35 18.06 7.60
CA LEU A 90 -0.30 17.26 6.36
C LEU A 90 -1.72 17.02 5.86
N ASP A 91 -1.96 17.27 4.59
CA ASP A 91 -3.22 16.89 3.94
C ASP A 91 -3.24 15.39 3.61
N ALA A 92 -4.25 14.67 4.07
CA ALA A 92 -4.45 13.27 3.74
C ALA A 92 -5.91 12.94 3.41
N MET A 93 -6.11 11.91 2.58
CA MET A 93 -7.42 11.26 2.42
C MET A 93 -7.68 10.34 3.61
N PRO A 94 -8.96 10.09 3.96
CA PRO A 94 -9.33 9.04 4.91
C PRO A 94 -8.68 7.69 4.57
N PRO A 95 -8.55 6.78 5.56
CA PRO A 95 -7.94 5.47 5.36
C PRO A 95 -8.63 4.67 4.26
N MET A 96 -7.84 3.99 3.45
CA MET A 96 -8.28 3.17 2.32
C MET A 96 -7.43 1.90 2.23
N GLY A 97 -7.88 0.92 1.44
CA GLY A 97 -7.14 -0.31 1.16
C GLY A 97 -7.88 -1.57 1.61
N ALA A 98 -7.58 -2.67 0.93
CA ALA A 98 -8.20 -3.99 1.16
C ALA A 98 -7.24 -5.02 1.79
N PHE A 99 -6.01 -4.63 2.13
CA PHE A 99 -5.02 -5.50 2.78
C PHE A 99 -5.34 -5.66 4.28
N GLY A 100 -6.59 -6.08 4.56
CA GLY A 100 -7.13 -6.13 5.92
C GLY A 100 -6.77 -7.39 6.69
N ALA A 101 -6.76 -7.28 8.03
CA ALA A 101 -6.64 -8.43 8.91
C ALA A 101 -7.85 -9.36 8.75
N LYS A 102 -7.61 -10.64 8.46
CA LYS A 102 -8.62 -11.68 8.63
C LYS A 102 -8.49 -12.19 10.06
N ARG A 103 -9.54 -11.96 10.85
CA ARG A 103 -9.52 -12.28 12.28
C ARG A 103 -9.46 -13.78 12.52
N GLY A 104 -8.68 -14.17 13.53
CA GLY A 104 -8.55 -15.55 14.00
C GLY A 104 -7.50 -16.37 13.24
N GLY A 105 -7.37 -17.65 13.62
CA GLY A 105 -6.55 -18.65 12.95
C GLY A 105 -5.04 -18.49 13.12
N ARG A 106 -4.31 -19.25 12.29
CA ARG A 106 -2.84 -19.26 12.21
C ARG A 106 -2.39 -18.38 11.05
N ASN A 107 -1.79 -17.27 11.36
CA ASN A 107 -1.39 -16.24 10.40
C ASN A 107 0.11 -16.29 10.12
N LEU A 108 0.49 -16.07 8.87
CA LEU A 108 1.88 -16.04 8.41
C LEU A 108 2.12 -14.74 7.64
N GLY A 109 3.08 -13.93 8.10
CA GLY A 109 3.46 -12.67 7.45
C GLY A 109 4.86 -12.76 6.85
N PHE A 110 5.03 -12.18 5.66
CA PHE A 110 6.33 -11.95 5.02
C PHE A 110 6.50 -10.46 4.79
N ALA A 111 7.42 -9.85 5.54
CA ALA A 111 7.77 -8.45 5.42
C ALA A 111 9.16 -8.26 4.82
N GLY A 112 9.32 -7.28 3.94
CA GLY A 112 10.62 -6.82 3.47
C GLY A 112 10.82 -5.33 3.70
N GLY A 113 11.78 -4.94 4.55
CA GLY A 113 12.05 -3.54 4.86
C GLY A 113 10.81 -2.77 5.35
N SER A 114 10.41 -1.70 4.64
CA SER A 114 9.20 -0.92 4.99
C SER A 114 7.88 -1.66 4.78
N GLY A 115 7.87 -2.82 4.11
CA GLY A 115 6.68 -3.68 4.03
C GLY A 115 6.19 -4.20 5.38
N ILE A 116 6.93 -3.95 6.46
CA ILE A 116 6.48 -4.21 7.83
C ILE A 116 5.34 -3.28 8.26
N THR A 117 5.19 -2.08 7.68
CA THR A 117 4.22 -1.09 8.16
C THR A 117 2.77 -1.57 8.17
N PRO A 118 2.20 -2.19 7.13
CA PRO A 118 0.87 -2.74 7.22
C PRO A 118 0.82 -4.01 8.08
N LEU A 119 1.88 -4.82 8.05
CA LEU A 119 1.89 -6.09 8.79
C LEU A 119 1.91 -5.86 10.30
N ILE A 120 2.63 -4.87 10.82
CA ILE A 120 2.65 -4.62 12.27
C ILE A 120 1.27 -4.19 12.79
N SER A 121 0.52 -3.42 12.01
CA SER A 121 -0.88 -3.10 12.30
C SER A 121 -1.74 -4.37 12.35
N ILE A 122 -1.63 -5.24 11.33
CA ILE A 122 -2.36 -6.51 11.25
C ILE A 122 -1.98 -7.45 12.40
N ILE A 123 -0.70 -7.56 12.73
CA ILE A 123 -0.19 -8.40 13.84
C ILE A 123 -0.83 -7.97 15.15
N LYS A 124 -0.80 -6.67 15.46
CA LYS A 124 -1.37 -6.11 16.67
C LYS A 124 -2.87 -6.37 16.76
N ASP A 125 -3.63 -6.00 15.73
CA ASP A 125 -5.08 -6.20 15.68
C ASP A 125 -5.44 -7.70 15.82
N THR A 126 -4.77 -8.58 15.06
CA THR A 126 -5.04 -10.02 15.10
C THR A 126 -4.80 -10.63 16.48
N LEU A 127 -3.66 -10.31 17.11
CA LEU A 127 -3.29 -10.89 18.41
C LEU A 127 -4.10 -10.33 19.58
N GLN A 128 -4.61 -9.10 19.46
CA GLN A 128 -5.44 -8.45 20.46
C GLN A 128 -6.91 -8.88 20.35
N ALA A 129 -7.42 -9.02 19.13
CA ALA A 129 -8.82 -9.31 18.87
C ALA A 129 -9.23 -10.77 19.16
N ASP A 130 -8.29 -11.72 19.07
CA ASP A 130 -8.56 -13.15 19.29
C ASP A 130 -7.42 -13.81 20.08
N GLU A 131 -7.76 -14.30 21.29
CA GLU A 131 -6.81 -15.00 22.17
C GLU A 131 -6.28 -16.32 21.61
N LYS A 132 -6.95 -16.91 20.62
CA LYS A 132 -6.53 -18.17 19.96
C LYS A 132 -5.71 -17.92 18.71
N ALA A 133 -5.74 -16.71 18.16
CA ALA A 133 -4.97 -16.38 16.97
C ALA A 133 -3.47 -16.44 17.25
N THR A 134 -2.73 -16.97 16.27
CA THR A 134 -1.26 -16.96 16.27
C THR A 134 -0.75 -16.24 15.04
N PHE A 135 0.45 -15.68 15.15
CA PHE A 135 1.09 -15.00 14.03
C PHE A 135 2.58 -15.34 13.97
N THR A 136 3.05 -15.84 12.84
CA THR A 136 4.46 -16.00 12.52
C THR A 136 4.87 -14.96 11.51
N LEU A 137 5.89 -14.15 11.82
CA LEU A 137 6.44 -13.13 10.93
C LEU A 137 7.81 -13.57 10.43
N VAL A 138 7.99 -13.66 9.12
CA VAL A 138 9.30 -13.74 8.46
C VAL A 138 9.66 -12.34 7.99
N TYR A 139 10.70 -11.74 8.57
CA TYR A 139 11.04 -10.34 8.33
C TYR A 139 12.45 -10.18 7.75
N ALA A 140 12.50 -9.85 6.45
CA ALA A 140 13.72 -9.66 5.69
C ALA A 140 14.18 -8.20 5.72
N ASN A 141 15.44 -7.97 6.06
CA ASN A 141 16.07 -6.65 6.09
C ASN A 141 17.52 -6.73 5.62
N ARG A 142 18.08 -5.57 5.29
CA ARG A 142 19.48 -5.47 4.91
C ARG A 142 20.40 -5.73 6.12
N SER A 143 20.07 -5.13 7.25
CA SER A 143 20.83 -5.26 8.51
C SER A 143 19.94 -5.05 9.72
N VAL A 144 20.45 -5.36 10.93
CA VAL A 144 19.77 -5.07 12.20
C VAL A 144 19.45 -3.57 12.34
N ALA A 145 20.39 -2.69 11.98
CA ALA A 145 20.24 -1.24 12.08
C ALA A 145 19.14 -0.68 11.13
N SER A 146 18.82 -1.39 10.04
CA SER A 146 17.79 -1.00 9.08
C SER A 146 16.42 -1.60 9.37
N THR A 147 16.28 -2.39 10.45
CA THR A 147 15.05 -3.08 10.83
C THR A 147 14.13 -2.11 11.57
N MET A 148 13.03 -1.73 10.91
CA MET A 148 11.98 -0.89 11.53
C MET A 148 11.19 -1.72 12.56
N PHE A 149 10.66 -1.05 13.58
CA PHE A 149 9.82 -1.61 14.65
C PHE A 149 10.47 -2.76 15.41
N ARG A 150 11.80 -2.79 15.46
CA ARG A 150 12.55 -3.90 16.10
C ARG A 150 12.17 -4.06 17.57
N ASP A 151 12.19 -2.97 18.33
CA ASP A 151 11.91 -2.99 19.76
C ASP A 151 10.41 -3.29 20.00
N GLU A 152 9.54 -2.73 19.19
CA GLU A 152 8.10 -2.98 19.24
C GLU A 152 7.73 -4.44 18.91
N LEU A 153 8.40 -5.05 17.93
CA LEU A 153 8.26 -6.49 17.63
C LEU A 153 8.76 -7.36 18.79
N GLN A 154 9.80 -6.93 19.52
CA GLN A 154 10.27 -7.62 20.71
C GLN A 154 9.24 -7.51 21.85
N ASP A 155 8.68 -6.33 22.10
CA ASP A 155 7.62 -6.12 23.10
C ASP A 155 6.38 -6.96 22.79
N LEU A 156 5.96 -7.01 21.52
CA LEU A 156 4.86 -7.89 21.08
C LEU A 156 5.19 -9.37 21.33
N LYS A 157 6.41 -9.79 21.08
CA LYS A 157 6.87 -11.16 21.34
C LYS A 157 6.81 -11.51 22.82
N ASP A 158 7.24 -10.59 23.68
CA ASP A 158 7.21 -10.76 25.13
C ASP A 158 5.76 -10.77 25.67
N ARG A 159 4.88 -9.95 25.10
CA ARG A 159 3.46 -9.90 25.45
C ARG A 159 2.68 -11.12 24.99
N PHE A 160 3.02 -11.69 23.81
CA PHE A 160 2.30 -12.79 23.19
C PHE A 160 3.14 -14.05 23.00
N LEU A 161 3.97 -14.41 23.99
CA LEU A 161 5.03 -15.43 23.98
C LEU A 161 4.78 -16.69 23.16
N ASN A 162 3.59 -17.31 23.29
CA ASN A 162 3.24 -18.56 22.61
C ASN A 162 2.42 -18.34 21.35
N ARG A 163 2.15 -17.09 20.99
CA ARG A 163 1.26 -16.74 19.88
C ARG A 163 1.91 -15.89 18.80
N PHE A 164 3.04 -15.24 19.12
CA PHE A 164 3.79 -14.43 18.18
C PHE A 164 5.23 -14.88 18.03
N HIS A 165 5.63 -15.21 16.80
CA HIS A 165 6.99 -15.62 16.46
C HIS A 165 7.53 -14.72 15.36
N VAL A 166 8.82 -14.33 15.48
CA VAL A 166 9.53 -13.55 14.47
C VAL A 166 10.78 -14.30 14.03
N ILE A 167 10.91 -14.46 12.73
CA ILE A 167 12.10 -15.00 12.06
C ILE A 167 12.74 -13.86 11.27
N HIS A 168 13.93 -13.42 11.68
CA HIS A 168 14.67 -12.39 10.96
C HIS A 168 15.57 -12.99 9.90
N ILE A 169 15.54 -12.41 8.69
CA ILE A 169 16.46 -12.73 7.59
C ILE A 169 17.26 -11.46 7.28
N LEU A 170 18.59 -11.51 7.38
CA LEU A 170 19.47 -10.34 7.30
C LEU A 170 20.51 -10.52 6.19
N GLU A 171 20.60 -9.53 5.27
CA GLU A 171 21.55 -9.59 4.15
C GLU A 171 22.99 -9.33 4.58
N ASP A 172 23.24 -8.33 5.45
CA ASP A 172 24.58 -7.82 5.76
C ASP A 172 25.20 -8.42 7.03
N ASN A 173 24.41 -9.04 7.88
CA ASN A 173 24.92 -9.67 9.08
C ASN A 173 24.94 -11.18 8.90
N ALA A 174 26.12 -11.75 8.93
CA ALA A 174 26.29 -13.18 8.97
C ALA A 174 25.57 -13.73 10.22
N GLN A 175 24.39 -14.28 10.01
CA GLN A 175 23.78 -15.17 10.99
C GLN A 175 24.58 -16.46 10.95
N ASP A 176 24.77 -17.11 12.13
CA ASP A 176 25.47 -18.40 12.21
C ASP A 176 24.76 -19.50 11.41
N ILE A 177 23.55 -19.27 10.97
CA ILE A 177 22.73 -20.21 10.19
C ILE A 177 22.44 -19.59 8.81
N ASP A 178 22.94 -20.22 7.75
CA ASP A 178 22.80 -19.79 6.36
C ASP A 178 21.33 -19.55 5.94
N LEU A 179 20.39 -20.28 6.54
CA LEU A 179 18.95 -20.11 6.29
C LEU A 179 18.47 -18.68 6.61
N PHE A 180 19.08 -18.02 7.60
CA PHE A 180 18.69 -16.66 8.04
C PHE A 180 19.59 -15.56 7.48
N ALA A 181 20.63 -15.91 6.72
CA ALA A 181 21.55 -14.98 6.08
C ALA A 181 21.21 -14.74 4.61
N GLY A 182 21.37 -13.50 4.12
CA GLY A 182 21.12 -13.12 2.72
C GLY A 182 19.67 -12.78 2.41
N ARG A 183 19.29 -12.88 1.15
CA ARG A 183 17.94 -12.53 0.67
C ARG A 183 16.97 -13.70 0.83
N LEU A 184 15.72 -13.40 1.10
CA LEU A 184 14.65 -14.38 1.11
C LEU A 184 14.30 -14.75 -0.36
N ASP A 185 14.70 -15.95 -0.75
CA ASP A 185 14.45 -16.54 -2.06
C ASP A 185 13.67 -17.86 -1.94
N ALA A 186 13.46 -18.53 -3.06
CA ALA A 186 12.70 -19.79 -3.12
C ALA A 186 13.35 -20.94 -2.33
N GLU A 187 14.69 -21.00 -2.26
CA GLU A 187 15.43 -22.05 -1.54
C GLU A 187 15.28 -21.85 -0.02
N LYS A 188 15.49 -20.61 0.46
CA LYS A 188 15.30 -20.27 1.88
C LYS A 188 13.85 -20.50 2.32
N LEU A 189 12.89 -20.13 1.47
CA LEU A 189 11.48 -20.37 1.75
C LEU A 189 11.17 -21.86 1.97
N GLN A 190 11.71 -22.73 1.12
CA GLN A 190 11.58 -24.18 1.32
C GLN A 190 12.25 -24.65 2.63
N GLY A 191 13.42 -24.11 2.96
CA GLY A 191 14.09 -24.39 4.23
C GLY A 191 13.26 -23.97 5.45
N LEU A 192 12.59 -22.81 5.37
CA LEU A 192 11.69 -22.34 6.43
C LEU A 192 10.47 -23.25 6.59
N PHE A 193 9.86 -23.70 5.51
CA PHE A 193 8.69 -24.59 5.55
C PHE A 193 9.03 -26.00 6.04
N LYS A 194 10.29 -26.44 5.91
CA LYS A 194 10.70 -27.76 6.40
C LYS A 194 10.88 -27.85 7.91
N GLY A 195 11.19 -26.76 8.59
CA GLY A 195 11.58 -26.85 10.01
C GLY A 195 11.16 -25.68 10.91
N TRP A 196 10.65 -24.59 10.35
CA TRP A 196 10.40 -23.37 11.13
C TRP A 196 8.97 -22.87 11.02
N VAL A 197 8.28 -23.18 9.94
CA VAL A 197 6.90 -22.74 9.67
C VAL A 197 6.09 -23.97 9.27
N ASP A 198 5.09 -24.32 10.07
CA ASP A 198 4.11 -25.35 9.72
C ASP A 198 3.12 -24.77 8.68
N ILE A 199 3.55 -24.81 7.40
CA ILE A 199 2.84 -24.17 6.30
C ILE A 199 1.46 -24.77 6.06
N ASP A 200 1.29 -26.06 6.30
CA ASP A 200 0.02 -26.76 6.05
C ASP A 200 -1.04 -26.41 7.11
N ALA A 201 -0.62 -25.81 8.21
CA ALA A 201 -1.50 -25.33 9.27
C ALA A 201 -1.86 -23.83 9.17
N VAL A 202 -1.36 -23.11 8.13
CA VAL A 202 -1.61 -21.69 7.93
C VAL A 202 -3.00 -21.46 7.34
N ASP A 203 -3.78 -20.62 8.00
CA ASP A 203 -5.11 -20.20 7.53
C ASP A 203 -5.05 -18.99 6.61
N GLN A 204 -4.14 -18.03 6.90
CA GLN A 204 -3.97 -16.79 6.14
C GLN A 204 -2.51 -16.38 6.06
N ALA A 205 -2.07 -15.96 4.86
CA ALA A 205 -0.74 -15.42 4.61
C ALA A 205 -0.81 -13.97 4.10
N TYR A 206 0.15 -13.14 4.54
CA TYR A 206 0.28 -11.73 4.16
C TYR A 206 1.67 -11.46 3.61
N ILE A 207 1.77 -10.75 2.50
CA ILE A 207 3.06 -10.47 1.84
C ILE A 207 3.15 -8.96 1.55
N CYS A 208 4.22 -8.31 2.06
CA CYS A 208 4.53 -6.94 1.67
C CYS A 208 6.05 -6.69 1.69
N GLY A 209 6.61 -6.21 0.58
CA GLY A 209 8.04 -5.94 0.46
C GLY A 209 8.51 -5.75 -0.98
N PRO A 210 9.82 -5.92 -1.25
CA PRO A 210 10.37 -5.80 -2.58
C PRO A 210 9.80 -6.83 -3.57
N ALA A 211 9.53 -6.43 -4.82
CA ALA A 211 8.88 -7.27 -5.82
C ALA A 211 9.53 -8.67 -5.99
N PRO A 212 10.87 -8.82 -6.09
CA PRO A 212 11.48 -10.15 -6.21
C PRO A 212 11.21 -11.07 -5.02
N MET A 213 11.17 -10.52 -3.79
CA MET A 213 10.81 -11.27 -2.59
C MET A 213 9.34 -11.69 -2.64
N MET A 214 8.43 -10.77 -2.97
CA MET A 214 7.00 -11.06 -3.05
C MET A 214 6.69 -12.13 -4.09
N GLU A 215 7.32 -12.08 -5.26
CA GLU A 215 7.16 -13.09 -6.31
C GLU A 215 7.61 -14.48 -5.83
N ALA A 216 8.79 -14.57 -5.22
CA ALA A 216 9.31 -15.83 -4.68
C ALA A 216 8.41 -16.40 -3.58
N VAL A 217 7.97 -15.56 -2.64
CA VAL A 217 7.07 -15.96 -1.54
C VAL A 217 5.71 -16.40 -2.08
N LYS A 218 5.08 -15.60 -2.96
CA LYS A 218 3.80 -15.96 -3.58
C LYS A 218 3.88 -17.32 -4.30
N ALA A 219 4.90 -17.50 -5.13
CA ALA A 219 5.09 -18.76 -5.86
C ALA A 219 5.33 -19.97 -4.94
N GLY A 220 5.97 -19.76 -3.79
CA GLY A 220 6.16 -20.77 -2.77
C GLY A 220 4.88 -21.12 -2.04
N LEU A 221 4.12 -20.12 -1.60
CA LEU A 221 2.86 -20.27 -0.86
C LEU A 221 1.76 -20.95 -1.71
N LEU A 222 1.66 -20.63 -2.99
CA LEU A 222 0.67 -21.22 -3.90
C LEU A 222 0.82 -22.74 -4.09
N LYS A 223 1.91 -23.35 -3.61
CA LYS A 223 2.08 -24.81 -3.58
C LYS A 223 1.37 -25.48 -2.39
N HIS A 224 0.98 -24.71 -1.38
CA HIS A 224 0.41 -25.15 -0.12
C HIS A 224 -0.95 -24.50 0.19
N LEU A 225 -1.14 -23.25 -0.19
CA LEU A 225 -2.29 -22.44 0.15
C LEU A 225 -3.12 -22.08 -1.09
N ALA A 226 -4.43 -21.96 -0.92
CA ALA A 226 -5.31 -21.42 -1.96
C ALA A 226 -5.05 -19.91 -2.18
N PRO A 227 -5.26 -19.36 -3.39
CA PRO A 227 -5.10 -17.94 -3.66
C PRO A 227 -5.86 -17.02 -2.68
N SER A 228 -7.06 -17.41 -2.25
CA SER A 228 -7.90 -16.68 -1.30
C SER A 228 -7.32 -16.58 0.12
N GLN A 229 -6.33 -17.42 0.45
CA GLN A 229 -5.61 -17.39 1.72
C GLN A 229 -4.37 -16.49 1.67
N ILE A 230 -4.06 -15.87 0.52
CA ILE A 230 -2.84 -15.07 0.33
C ILE A 230 -3.24 -13.64 0.01
N SER A 231 -2.94 -12.72 0.93
CA SER A 231 -3.09 -11.27 0.73
C SER A 231 -1.75 -10.65 0.40
N ILE A 232 -1.73 -9.73 -0.57
CA ILE A 232 -0.49 -9.09 -1.05
C ILE A 232 -0.70 -7.58 -1.09
N GLU A 233 0.20 -6.82 -0.48
CA GLU A 233 0.27 -5.37 -0.66
C GLU A 233 1.59 -4.98 -1.32
N GLN A 234 1.52 -4.24 -2.41
CA GLN A 234 2.69 -3.81 -3.17
C GLN A 234 2.95 -2.33 -3.00
N PHE A 235 4.16 -2.00 -2.56
CA PHE A 235 4.67 -0.63 -2.57
C PHE A 235 5.42 -0.37 -3.87
N LEU A 236 5.11 0.76 -4.51
CA LEU A 236 5.92 1.21 -5.65
C LEU A 236 7.08 2.05 -5.12
N SER A 237 8.27 1.48 -5.14
CA SER A 237 9.53 2.20 -4.89
C SER A 237 9.94 3.07 -6.09
N ASP A 238 9.46 2.72 -7.30
CA ASP A 238 9.92 3.31 -8.57
C ASP A 238 9.00 4.39 -9.13
N GLN A 239 8.17 5.03 -8.27
CA GLN A 239 7.41 6.19 -8.74
C GLN A 239 8.39 7.29 -9.17
N PRO A 240 8.22 7.87 -10.38
CA PRO A 240 9.09 8.92 -10.86
C PRO A 240 9.20 10.02 -9.79
N GLY A 241 10.42 10.37 -9.43
CA GLY A 241 10.70 11.51 -8.59
C GLY A 241 10.14 12.79 -9.24
N ARG A 242 10.15 13.90 -8.50
CA ARG A 242 9.69 15.22 -8.96
C ARG A 242 10.15 15.58 -10.37
N ALA A 243 11.42 15.32 -10.72
CA ALA A 243 11.98 15.64 -12.04
C ALA A 243 11.29 14.88 -13.17
N ALA A 244 10.99 13.59 -12.99
CA ALA A 244 10.35 12.77 -14.02
C ALA A 244 8.86 13.09 -14.19
N GLN A 245 8.17 13.59 -13.14
CA GLN A 245 6.78 14.05 -13.25
C GLN A 245 6.68 15.40 -13.96
N LEU A 246 7.70 16.28 -13.82
CA LEU A 246 7.79 17.56 -14.54
C LEU A 246 8.08 17.39 -16.04
N THR A 247 8.79 16.32 -16.43
CA THR A 247 9.15 16.04 -17.81
C THR A 247 8.16 15.14 -18.56
N ALA A 248 7.15 14.59 -17.87
CA ALA A 248 6.07 13.88 -18.55
C ALA A 248 5.34 14.88 -19.49
N PRO A 249 5.28 14.62 -20.81
CA PRO A 249 4.62 15.55 -21.71
C PRO A 249 3.17 15.74 -21.25
N LEU A 250 2.77 16.99 -21.08
CA LEU A 250 1.35 17.34 -21.11
C LEU A 250 0.85 16.84 -22.46
N ALA A 251 0.03 15.80 -22.47
CA ALA A 251 -0.50 15.24 -23.70
C ALA A 251 -1.08 16.39 -24.53
N SER A 252 -0.57 16.56 -25.74
CA SER A 252 -1.09 17.52 -26.71
C SER A 252 -2.58 17.26 -26.89
N ALA A 253 -3.36 18.31 -27.00
CA ALA A 253 -4.80 18.23 -27.19
C ALA A 253 -5.15 17.14 -28.22
N ALA A 254 -5.94 16.17 -27.78
CA ALA A 254 -6.38 15.04 -28.61
C ALA A 254 -7.10 15.54 -29.86
N PRO A 255 -6.95 14.84 -31.00
CA PRO A 255 -7.74 15.12 -32.19
C PRO A 255 -9.23 15.01 -31.82
N ARG A 256 -10.03 16.03 -32.15
CA ARG A 256 -11.47 16.02 -31.93
C ARG A 256 -12.08 14.86 -32.72
N GLY A 257 -12.61 13.84 -32.02
CA GLY A 257 -13.68 13.08 -32.66
C GLY A 257 -13.75 11.58 -32.56
N ALA A 258 -13.22 10.86 -31.53
CA ALA A 258 -13.41 9.41 -31.54
C ALA A 258 -13.91 8.80 -30.22
N LEU A 259 -13.39 9.15 -29.05
CA LEU A 259 -13.79 8.51 -27.80
C LEU A 259 -14.18 9.54 -26.76
N GLN A 260 -15.21 9.25 -25.95
CA GLN A 260 -15.68 10.12 -24.87
C GLN A 260 -15.90 9.35 -23.58
N ALA A 261 -15.57 9.96 -22.45
CA ALA A 261 -15.98 9.50 -21.14
C ALA A 261 -16.94 10.52 -20.52
N THR A 262 -18.05 10.03 -19.98
CA THR A 262 -18.85 10.77 -19.02
C THR A 262 -18.35 10.38 -17.63
N VAL A 263 -17.80 11.33 -16.91
CA VAL A 263 -17.27 11.15 -15.53
C VAL A 263 -18.28 11.73 -14.55
N LEU A 264 -18.84 10.87 -13.69
CA LEU A 264 -19.69 11.27 -12.57
C LEU A 264 -18.79 11.53 -11.37
N LEU A 265 -18.86 12.75 -10.83
CA LEU A 265 -17.95 13.24 -9.79
C LEU A 265 -18.67 14.27 -8.91
N ASP A 266 -18.75 14.00 -7.58
CA ASP A 266 -19.47 14.85 -6.61
C ASP A 266 -20.91 15.19 -7.06
N GLY A 267 -21.64 14.18 -7.58
CA GLY A 267 -23.00 14.32 -8.10
C GLY A 267 -23.12 15.09 -9.41
N THR A 268 -21.99 15.44 -10.06
CA THR A 268 -21.96 16.20 -11.32
C THR A 268 -21.39 15.34 -12.44
N SER A 269 -21.98 15.50 -13.65
CA SER A 269 -21.54 14.82 -14.85
C SER A 269 -20.61 15.71 -15.67
N HIS A 270 -19.44 15.18 -16.05
CA HIS A 270 -18.43 15.87 -16.84
C HIS A 270 -18.10 15.09 -18.11
N GLU A 271 -18.12 15.76 -19.26
CA GLU A 271 -17.70 15.16 -20.51
C GLU A 271 -16.19 15.34 -20.71
N VAL A 272 -15.48 14.23 -20.90
CA VAL A 272 -14.03 14.16 -21.05
C VAL A 272 -13.67 13.49 -22.37
N ALA A 273 -12.86 14.15 -23.19
CA ALA A 273 -12.36 13.59 -24.43
C ALA A 273 -11.27 12.53 -24.14
N LEU A 274 -11.36 11.40 -24.82
CA LEU A 274 -10.39 10.31 -24.78
C LEU A 274 -9.75 10.10 -26.15
N ASP A 275 -8.49 9.63 -26.15
CA ASP A 275 -7.76 9.28 -27.37
C ASP A 275 -7.50 7.76 -27.51
N GLY A 276 -7.96 6.96 -26.53
CA GLY A 276 -7.74 5.52 -26.48
C GLY A 276 -6.37 5.09 -25.93
N GLU A 277 -5.37 5.95 -25.99
CA GLU A 277 -4.03 5.72 -25.46
C GLU A 277 -3.85 6.26 -24.04
N THR A 278 -4.52 7.36 -23.74
CA THR A 278 -4.53 8.01 -22.43
C THR A 278 -5.48 7.27 -21.48
N SER A 279 -5.04 7.02 -20.24
CA SER A 279 -5.91 6.42 -19.23
C SER A 279 -7.07 7.34 -18.86
N VAL A 280 -8.17 6.77 -18.40
CA VAL A 280 -9.35 7.52 -17.92
C VAL A 280 -8.97 8.55 -16.86
N LEU A 281 -8.12 8.17 -15.89
CA LEU A 281 -7.60 9.10 -14.88
C LEU A 281 -6.87 10.28 -15.52
N GLN A 282 -5.92 10.00 -16.44
CA GLN A 282 -5.12 11.08 -17.02
C GLN A 282 -5.97 12.02 -17.86
N ALA A 283 -6.96 11.49 -18.58
CA ALA A 283 -7.91 12.33 -19.34
C ALA A 283 -8.76 13.22 -18.41
N ALA A 284 -9.25 12.68 -17.30
CA ALA A 284 -9.99 13.46 -16.28
C ALA A 284 -9.11 14.57 -15.68
N LEU A 285 -7.85 14.29 -15.36
CA LEU A 285 -6.90 15.29 -14.87
C LEU A 285 -6.57 16.37 -15.91
N ASN A 286 -6.45 15.99 -17.20
CA ASN A 286 -6.26 16.95 -18.30
C ASN A 286 -7.49 17.88 -18.46
N ALA A 287 -8.69 17.36 -18.16
CA ALA A 287 -9.93 18.14 -18.07
C ALA A 287 -10.06 18.95 -16.76
N LYS A 288 -9.01 18.95 -15.90
CA LYS A 288 -8.95 19.65 -14.61
C LYS A 288 -9.99 19.17 -13.59
N LEU A 289 -10.41 17.92 -13.68
CA LEU A 289 -11.26 17.30 -12.66
C LEU A 289 -10.39 16.84 -11.49
N ASP A 290 -10.81 17.11 -10.26
CA ASP A 290 -10.11 16.67 -9.04
C ASP A 290 -10.54 15.25 -8.63
N VAL A 291 -10.28 14.30 -9.52
CA VAL A 291 -10.57 12.89 -9.27
C VAL A 291 -9.55 12.28 -8.29
N PRO A 292 -9.95 11.28 -7.48
CA PRO A 292 -9.05 10.64 -6.53
C PRO A 292 -7.99 9.80 -7.24
N TYR A 293 -6.72 9.96 -6.83
CA TYR A 293 -5.62 9.12 -7.29
C TYR A 293 -4.42 9.18 -6.34
N ALA A 294 -3.52 8.18 -6.44
CA ALA A 294 -2.24 8.20 -5.73
C ALA A 294 -1.12 7.52 -6.54
N CYS A 295 -1.08 6.19 -6.62
CA CYS A 295 0.05 5.45 -7.18
C CYS A 295 0.19 5.53 -8.71
N ARG A 296 -0.89 5.68 -9.45
CA ARG A 296 -0.98 5.64 -10.93
C ARG A 296 -0.47 4.35 -11.58
N ALA A 297 -0.35 3.27 -10.83
CA ALA A 297 0.26 2.02 -11.32
C ALA A 297 -0.57 0.76 -11.02
N GLY A 298 -1.82 0.92 -10.58
CA GLY A 298 -2.73 -0.20 -10.39
C GLY A 298 -2.53 -0.99 -9.10
N VAL A 299 -1.79 -0.46 -8.10
CA VAL A 299 -1.47 -1.14 -6.84
C VAL A 299 -2.16 -0.57 -5.61
N CYS A 300 -2.79 0.62 -5.72
CA CYS A 300 -3.57 1.21 -4.65
C CYS A 300 -4.98 1.49 -5.15
N SER A 301 -6.00 1.13 -4.51
CA SER A 301 -7.38 1.34 -4.96
C SER A 301 -7.86 2.81 -4.94
N THR A 302 -6.97 3.81 -4.73
CA THR A 302 -7.35 5.23 -4.60
C THR A 302 -8.12 5.78 -5.81
N CYS A 303 -7.81 5.31 -7.03
CA CYS A 303 -8.49 5.73 -8.26
C CYS A 303 -9.61 4.76 -8.69
N LYS A 304 -10.14 3.96 -7.76
CA LYS A 304 -11.25 3.04 -8.02
C LYS A 304 -12.49 3.85 -8.39
N ALA A 305 -13.17 3.44 -9.46
CA ALA A 305 -14.44 3.97 -9.88
C ALA A 305 -15.27 2.86 -10.54
N ARG A 306 -16.56 3.04 -10.64
CA ARG A 306 -17.46 2.08 -11.27
C ARG A 306 -17.63 2.38 -12.75
N LEU A 307 -17.40 1.41 -13.61
CA LEU A 307 -17.73 1.48 -15.03
C LEU A 307 -19.23 1.17 -15.20
N VAL A 308 -20.03 2.20 -15.49
CA VAL A 308 -21.48 2.11 -15.61
C VAL A 308 -21.89 1.73 -17.03
N GLU A 309 -21.16 2.22 -18.05
CA GLU A 309 -21.44 1.99 -19.47
C GLU A 309 -20.14 1.88 -20.25
N GLY A 310 -20.13 1.03 -21.28
CA GLY A 310 -19.02 0.84 -22.19
C GLY A 310 -18.04 -0.24 -21.74
N GLN A 311 -16.85 -0.24 -22.35
CA GLN A 311 -15.80 -1.21 -22.08
C GLN A 311 -14.44 -0.50 -21.97
N VAL A 312 -13.61 -0.98 -21.05
CA VAL A 312 -12.22 -0.53 -20.88
C VAL A 312 -11.30 -1.74 -20.83
N GLU A 313 -10.04 -1.52 -21.18
CA GLU A 313 -8.95 -2.46 -20.89
C GLU A 313 -8.14 -1.92 -19.71
N MET A 314 -8.07 -2.68 -18.67
CA MET A 314 -7.26 -2.39 -17.49
C MET A 314 -5.89 -3.04 -17.66
N ARG A 315 -4.82 -2.25 -17.89
CA ARG A 315 -3.46 -2.75 -18.21
C ARG A 315 -2.76 -3.39 -17.03
N ALA A 316 -3.08 -2.96 -15.82
CA ALA A 316 -2.60 -3.56 -14.58
C ALA A 316 -3.69 -3.49 -13.50
N ASN A 317 -3.87 -4.58 -12.76
CA ASN A 317 -4.73 -4.65 -11.60
C ASN A 317 -4.09 -5.53 -10.54
N GLN A 318 -3.64 -4.91 -9.44
CA GLN A 318 -3.11 -5.59 -8.27
C GLN A 318 -3.82 -5.11 -6.98
N ALA A 319 -4.82 -4.24 -7.14
CA ALA A 319 -5.52 -3.61 -6.02
C ALA A 319 -7.00 -3.95 -5.93
N LEU A 320 -7.62 -4.40 -7.02
CA LEU A 320 -9.02 -4.85 -7.01
C LEU A 320 -9.07 -6.37 -6.99
N GLU A 321 -9.92 -6.89 -6.14
CA GLU A 321 -10.28 -8.31 -6.09
C GLU A 321 -11.18 -8.68 -7.28
N ASP A 322 -11.21 -9.96 -7.64
CA ASP A 322 -11.99 -10.44 -8.80
C ASP A 322 -13.47 -10.09 -8.69
N TYR A 323 -14.07 -10.19 -7.48
CA TYR A 323 -15.46 -9.81 -7.26
C TYR A 323 -15.75 -8.32 -7.48
N GLU A 324 -14.78 -7.42 -7.20
CA GLU A 324 -14.93 -5.99 -7.46
C GLU A 324 -14.93 -5.71 -8.97
N VAL A 325 -14.04 -6.40 -9.72
CA VAL A 325 -14.01 -6.32 -11.19
C VAL A 325 -15.30 -6.86 -11.78
N GLU A 326 -15.85 -7.97 -11.28
CA GLU A 326 -17.14 -8.52 -11.68
C GLU A 326 -18.33 -7.57 -11.40
N GLN A 327 -18.22 -6.75 -10.34
CA GLN A 327 -19.20 -5.70 -10.02
C GLN A 327 -19.03 -4.44 -10.87
N GLY A 328 -18.05 -4.42 -11.77
CA GLY A 328 -17.80 -3.32 -12.70
C GLY A 328 -16.84 -2.26 -12.17
N TYR A 329 -16.13 -2.50 -11.08
CA TYR A 329 -15.10 -1.57 -10.61
C TYR A 329 -13.84 -1.64 -11.46
N ILE A 330 -13.24 -0.48 -11.70
CA ILE A 330 -12.02 -0.31 -12.49
C ILE A 330 -11.02 0.58 -11.74
N LEU A 331 -9.74 0.41 -12.04
CA LEU A 331 -8.69 1.35 -11.67
C LEU A 331 -8.50 2.35 -12.81
N THR A 332 -9.03 3.55 -12.68
CA THR A 332 -9.05 4.54 -13.77
C THR A 332 -7.66 4.95 -14.25
N CYS A 333 -6.64 4.83 -13.41
CA CYS A 333 -5.25 5.08 -13.80
C CYS A 333 -4.68 4.03 -14.78
N GLN A 334 -5.29 2.85 -14.84
CA GLN A 334 -4.87 1.74 -15.69
C GLN A 334 -5.88 1.42 -16.80
N SER A 335 -7.04 2.07 -16.78
CA SER A 335 -8.16 1.79 -17.68
C SER A 335 -8.09 2.65 -18.93
N HIS A 336 -8.16 2.00 -20.09
CA HIS A 336 -8.17 2.61 -21.43
C HIS A 336 -9.46 2.25 -22.17
N ALA A 337 -10.16 3.23 -22.71
CA ALA A 337 -11.45 3.00 -23.37
C ALA A 337 -11.31 2.12 -24.62
N LYS A 338 -12.20 1.12 -24.75
CA LYS A 338 -12.33 0.24 -25.93
C LYS A 338 -13.59 0.52 -26.74
N THR A 339 -14.55 1.24 -26.17
CA THR A 339 -15.77 1.69 -26.86
C THR A 339 -15.76 3.19 -27.05
N ALA A 340 -16.50 3.68 -28.05
CA ALA A 340 -16.56 5.10 -28.38
C ALA A 340 -17.05 5.98 -27.23
N LYS A 341 -17.90 5.41 -26.35
CA LYS A 341 -18.40 6.07 -25.15
C LYS A 341 -18.24 5.15 -23.95
N ILE A 342 -17.83 5.72 -22.84
CA ILE A 342 -17.84 5.09 -21.52
C ILE A 342 -18.46 6.02 -20.49
N VAL A 343 -19.04 5.44 -19.44
CA VAL A 343 -19.54 6.18 -18.27
C VAL A 343 -18.83 5.64 -17.03
N VAL A 344 -18.13 6.51 -16.33
CA VAL A 344 -17.34 6.17 -15.14
C VAL A 344 -17.85 6.98 -13.96
N ASP A 345 -18.22 6.28 -12.89
CA ASP A 345 -18.78 6.84 -11.68
C ASP A 345 -17.80 6.70 -10.50
N TYR A 346 -17.36 7.86 -9.99
CA TYR A 346 -16.50 7.93 -8.81
C TYR A 346 -17.29 8.04 -7.49
N ASP A 347 -18.62 8.25 -7.56
CA ASP A 347 -19.48 8.44 -6.39
C ASP A 347 -20.17 7.13 -5.95
N GLY A 348 -20.07 6.05 -6.77
CA GLY A 348 -20.75 4.76 -6.59
C GLY A 348 -19.92 3.65 -5.95
#